data_568d9f5a48f7a3bb262034bffba63684
#
_entry.id   568d9f5a48f7a3bb262034bffba63684
#
_cell.length_a   1.000
_cell.length_b   1.000
_cell.length_c   1.000
_cell.angle_alpha   90.00
_cell.angle_beta   90.00
_cell.angle_gamma   90.00
#
_symmetry.space_group_name_H-M   'P 1'
#
loop_
_entity.id
_entity.type
_entity.pdbx_description
1 polymer ?
#
loop_
_entity_poly.entity_id
_entity_poly.type
_entity_poly.pdbx_seq_one_letter_code
_entity_poly.pdbx_strand_id
1 'polypeptide(L)'
;MKRIKKLTQIFLISIFLSSCSSSINQESPVNNLEENINANSNSEKKRMEIKFSCGEDGISEYLDDGWIILKEDSQEKICTWKSVPATKDCDMEKDKGCKITKPDRIGVEKIYLLEK
;
A
#
# COMPACT_ATOMS: atom_id res chain seq x y z
N MET A 1 11.45 13.91 -50.87
CA MET A 1 11.97 12.62 -50.35
C MET A 1 12.75 12.87 -49.06
N LYS A 2 12.16 12.69 -47.89
CA LYS A 2 12.85 12.79 -46.59
C LYS A 2 13.04 11.42 -46.00
N ARG A 3 14.27 10.99 -45.90
CA ARG A 3 14.65 9.68 -45.35
C ARG A 3 14.61 9.79 -43.82
N ILE A 4 13.76 9.02 -43.20
CA ILE A 4 13.70 8.84 -41.76
C ILE A 4 14.75 7.80 -41.37
N LYS A 5 15.80 8.22 -40.69
CA LYS A 5 16.80 7.31 -40.09
C LYS A 5 16.19 6.70 -38.83
N LYS A 6 15.94 5.39 -38.88
CA LYS A 6 15.61 4.60 -37.71
C LYS A 6 16.84 4.47 -36.82
N LEU A 7 16.80 5.08 -35.66
CA LEU A 7 17.80 4.89 -34.61
C LEU A 7 17.38 3.67 -33.78
N THR A 8 18.06 2.57 -34.02
CA THR A 8 17.90 1.33 -33.23
C THR A 8 18.72 1.49 -31.95
N GLN A 9 18.05 1.75 -30.84
CA GLN A 9 18.66 1.80 -29.53
C GLN A 9 18.66 0.39 -28.93
N ILE A 10 19.83 -0.20 -28.89
CA ILE A 10 20.08 -1.51 -28.28
C ILE A 10 20.19 -1.28 -26.78
N PHE A 11 19.17 -1.73 -26.02
CA PHE A 11 19.23 -1.80 -24.57
C PHE A 11 20.02 -3.04 -24.15
N LEU A 12 21.21 -2.83 -23.67
CA LEU A 12 22.01 -3.85 -22.98
C LEU A 12 21.45 -4.04 -21.56
N ILE A 13 20.72 -5.11 -21.35
CA ILE A 13 20.27 -5.54 -20.02
C ILE A 13 21.45 -6.24 -19.36
N SER A 14 22.10 -5.58 -18.43
CA SER A 14 23.08 -6.18 -17.53
C SER A 14 22.37 -6.97 -16.44
N ILE A 15 22.42 -8.27 -16.53
CA ILE A 15 21.93 -9.19 -15.49
C ILE A 15 23.02 -9.29 -14.43
N PHE A 16 22.83 -8.65 -13.29
CA PHE A 16 23.64 -8.88 -12.10
C PHE A 16 23.12 -10.11 -11.36
N LEU A 17 23.78 -11.23 -11.57
CA LEU A 17 23.67 -12.41 -10.72
C LEU A 17 24.45 -12.16 -9.43
N SER A 18 23.76 -11.81 -8.36
CA SER A 18 24.36 -11.77 -7.02
C SER A 18 24.18 -13.13 -6.38
N SER A 19 25.23 -13.93 -6.43
CA SER A 19 25.37 -15.17 -5.68
C SER A 19 25.44 -14.86 -4.21
N CYS A 20 24.46 -15.32 -3.45
CA CYS A 20 24.56 -15.42 -2.01
C CYS A 20 24.99 -16.83 -1.66
N SER A 21 26.25 -16.97 -1.28
CA SER A 21 26.84 -18.22 -0.83
C SER A 21 26.59 -18.39 0.65
N SER A 22 25.98 -19.51 0.98
CA SER A 22 25.74 -20.01 2.33
C SER A 22 27.01 -20.62 2.92
N SER A 23 26.90 -20.91 4.19
CA SER A 23 27.69 -21.82 5.06
C SER A 23 28.51 -21.08 6.09
N ILE A 24 28.57 -21.54 7.30
CA ILE A 24 28.84 -22.89 7.83
C ILE A 24 28.52 -22.90 9.32
N ASN A 25 27.99 -24.03 9.74
CA ASN A 25 27.96 -24.55 11.09
C ASN A 25 29.30 -24.45 11.81
N GLN A 26 29.29 -24.18 13.09
CA GLN A 26 30.14 -24.90 14.03
C GLN A 26 29.50 -24.97 15.43
N GLU A 27 29.53 -26.23 15.87
CA GLU A 27 29.10 -26.75 17.18
C GLU A 27 29.83 -26.13 18.36
N SER A 28 29.09 -26.09 19.41
CA SER A 28 29.26 -26.15 20.86
C SER A 28 30.69 -26.28 21.45
N PRO A 29 30.93 -25.89 22.74
CA PRO A 29 30.27 -26.56 23.85
C PRO A 29 29.83 -25.69 25.05
N VAL A 30 28.80 -26.20 25.68
CA VAL A 30 28.35 -26.14 27.06
C VAL A 30 29.32 -25.46 28.05
N ASN A 31 28.78 -24.47 28.77
CA ASN A 31 28.99 -24.39 30.23
C ASN A 31 27.87 -23.61 30.90
N ASN A 32 27.29 -24.25 31.87
CA ASN A 32 26.33 -23.77 32.84
C ASN A 32 26.79 -22.47 33.48
N LEU A 33 25.87 -21.52 33.67
CA LEU A 33 25.59 -20.98 34.99
C LEU A 33 24.21 -20.34 35.04
N GLU A 34 23.56 -20.67 36.08
CA GLU A 34 22.24 -20.35 36.55
C GLU A 34 21.94 -18.85 36.59
N GLU A 35 20.61 -18.63 36.57
CA GLU A 35 19.95 -17.57 37.29
C GLU A 35 19.90 -16.18 36.60
N ASN A 36 18.83 -15.96 35.83
CA ASN A 36 17.93 -14.88 36.20
C ASN A 36 16.58 -15.10 35.53
N ILE A 37 15.62 -15.47 36.33
CA ILE A 37 14.21 -15.43 35.97
C ILE A 37 13.84 -13.96 35.88
N ASN A 38 14.08 -13.37 34.74
CA ASN A 38 13.43 -12.13 34.39
C ASN A 38 12.16 -12.55 33.64
N ALA A 39 11.05 -12.50 34.32
CA ALA A 39 9.74 -12.60 33.74
C ALA A 39 9.62 -11.48 32.71
N ASN A 40 10.09 -11.74 31.51
CA ASN A 40 9.83 -10.92 30.36
C ASN A 40 8.35 -11.13 30.03
N SER A 41 7.51 -10.29 30.62
CA SER A 41 6.17 -10.05 30.18
C SER A 41 6.29 -9.58 28.73
N ASN A 42 6.32 -10.56 27.84
CA ASN A 42 6.22 -10.32 26.41
C ASN A 42 4.77 -9.93 26.15
N SER A 43 4.45 -8.68 26.49
CA SER A 43 3.21 -8.05 26.07
C SER A 43 3.27 -8.03 24.53
N GLU A 44 2.59 -8.99 23.93
CA GLU A 44 2.43 -9.04 22.47
C GLU A 44 1.78 -7.73 22.03
N LYS A 45 2.60 -6.84 21.51
CA LYS A 45 2.13 -5.58 20.97
C LYS A 45 1.22 -5.85 19.80
N LYS A 46 -0.04 -5.51 19.97
CA LYS A 46 -1.04 -5.68 18.93
C LYS A 46 -0.92 -4.53 17.93
N ARG A 47 -0.84 -4.86 16.64
CA ARG A 47 -0.81 -3.88 15.55
C ARG A 47 -2.00 -4.05 14.62
N MET A 48 -2.49 -2.94 14.08
CA MET A 48 -3.55 -2.93 13.07
C MET A 48 -3.39 -1.76 12.12
N GLU A 49 -3.85 -1.95 10.89
CA GLU A 49 -3.99 -0.90 9.89
C GLU A 49 -5.47 -0.54 9.74
N ILE A 50 -5.77 0.74 9.78
CA ILE A 50 -7.11 1.26 9.52
C ILE A 50 -7.07 2.34 8.44
N LYS A 51 -8.19 2.50 7.74
CA LYS A 51 -8.31 3.44 6.61
C LYS A 51 -9.61 4.23 6.73
N PHE A 52 -9.49 5.53 6.52
CA PHE A 52 -10.63 6.44 6.40
C PHE A 52 -10.59 7.10 5.03
N SER A 53 -11.71 7.14 4.35
CA SER A 53 -11.78 7.59 2.97
C SER A 53 -12.79 8.71 2.80
N CYS A 54 -12.50 9.63 1.88
CA CYS A 54 -13.51 10.58 1.38
C CYS A 54 -14.15 11.48 2.43
N GLY A 55 -13.39 11.83 3.46
CA GLY A 55 -13.85 12.68 4.56
C GLY A 55 -14.43 11.93 5.74
N GLU A 56 -14.36 10.59 5.74
CA GLU A 56 -14.58 9.82 6.97
C GLU A 56 -13.47 10.14 7.97
N ASP A 57 -13.81 10.18 9.23
CA ASP A 57 -12.88 10.35 10.34
C ASP A 57 -13.40 9.57 11.54
N GLY A 58 -12.53 8.82 12.18
CA GLY A 58 -12.88 7.96 13.32
C GLY A 58 -11.65 7.59 14.13
N ILE A 59 -10.51 8.22 13.86
CA ILE A 59 -9.25 7.92 14.53
C ILE A 59 -9.32 8.17 16.04
N SER A 60 -10.12 9.16 16.47
CA SER A 60 -10.28 9.51 17.87
C SER A 60 -10.79 8.35 18.72
N GLU A 61 -11.70 7.52 18.20
CA GLU A 61 -12.23 6.36 18.90
C GLU A 61 -11.11 5.34 19.25
N TYR A 62 -10.16 5.16 18.34
CA TYR A 62 -9.03 4.28 18.57
C TYR A 62 -8.04 4.87 19.59
N LEU A 63 -7.79 6.17 19.52
CA LEU A 63 -6.92 6.86 20.48
C LEU A 63 -7.50 6.82 21.90
N ASP A 64 -8.81 7.03 22.03
CA ASP A 64 -9.53 6.94 23.31
C ASP A 64 -9.51 5.52 23.88
N ASP A 65 -9.49 4.50 23.00
CA ASP A 65 -9.33 3.08 23.37
C ASP A 65 -7.88 2.69 23.68
N GLY A 66 -6.94 3.64 23.64
CA GLY A 66 -5.54 3.45 24.02
C GLY A 66 -4.62 2.97 22.89
N TRP A 67 -5.04 3.09 21.63
CA TRP A 67 -4.16 2.87 20.50
C TRP A 67 -3.27 4.07 20.26
N ILE A 68 -2.05 3.83 19.79
CA ILE A 68 -1.10 4.87 19.41
C ILE A 68 -0.83 4.80 17.90
N ILE A 69 -0.69 5.95 17.27
CA ILE A 69 -0.37 6.01 15.84
C ILE A 69 1.14 5.81 15.68
N LEU A 70 1.53 4.75 14.97
CA LEU A 70 2.92 4.51 14.57
C LEU A 70 3.25 5.19 13.26
N LYS A 71 2.30 5.22 12.34
CA LYS A 71 2.48 5.79 11.01
C LYS A 71 1.16 6.33 10.48
N GLU A 72 1.24 7.44 9.76
CA GLU A 72 0.15 8.02 8.99
C GLU A 72 0.60 8.23 7.55
N ASP A 73 -0.19 7.73 6.61
CA ASP A 73 -0.03 7.96 5.18
C ASP A 73 -1.32 8.51 4.59
N SER A 74 -1.23 9.13 3.43
CA SER A 74 -2.39 9.60 2.69
C SER A 74 -2.21 9.38 1.18
N GLN A 75 -3.30 9.04 0.51
CA GLN A 75 -3.32 8.86 -0.94
C GLN A 75 -4.62 9.38 -1.55
N GLU A 76 -4.59 9.72 -2.82
CA GLU A 76 -5.80 10.09 -3.54
C GLU A 76 -6.72 8.88 -3.73
N LYS A 77 -8.03 9.10 -3.60
CA LYS A 77 -9.05 8.09 -3.82
C LYS A 77 -10.26 8.66 -4.54
N ILE A 78 -10.81 7.91 -5.48
CA ILE A 78 -12.06 8.26 -6.13
C ILE A 78 -13.20 7.98 -5.16
N CYS A 79 -13.90 9.03 -4.75
CA CYS A 79 -14.99 8.95 -3.78
C CYS A 79 -16.34 8.67 -4.44
N THR A 80 -16.59 9.28 -5.58
CA THR A 80 -17.83 9.06 -6.33
C THR A 80 -17.55 8.95 -7.82
N TRP A 81 -18.42 8.21 -8.49
CA TRP A 81 -18.42 8.02 -9.92
C TRP A 81 -19.70 8.60 -10.53
N LYS A 82 -19.61 9.12 -11.75
CA LYS A 82 -20.79 9.54 -12.51
C LYS A 82 -20.80 8.94 -13.90
N SER A 83 -21.99 8.68 -14.39
CA SER A 83 -22.22 8.27 -15.77
C SER A 83 -22.41 9.50 -16.65
N VAL A 84 -21.72 9.52 -17.75
CA VAL A 84 -21.82 10.58 -18.76
C VAL A 84 -22.01 9.99 -20.14
N PRO A 85 -22.61 10.71 -21.11
CA PRO A 85 -22.71 10.23 -22.47
C PRO A 85 -21.31 10.02 -23.08
N ALA A 86 -21.13 8.92 -23.79
CA ALA A 86 -19.86 8.59 -24.46
C ALA A 86 -19.57 9.53 -25.62
N THR A 87 -20.61 10.00 -26.32
CA THR A 87 -20.55 10.94 -27.44
C THR A 87 -21.62 12.03 -27.28
N LYS A 88 -21.53 13.10 -28.06
CA LYS A 88 -22.51 14.19 -28.02
C LYS A 88 -23.90 13.75 -28.47
N ASP A 89 -23.99 12.73 -29.30
CA ASP A 89 -25.23 12.21 -29.86
C ASP A 89 -25.83 11.07 -29.01
N CYS A 90 -25.21 10.77 -27.89
CA CYS A 90 -25.65 9.74 -26.95
C CYS A 90 -26.82 10.23 -26.11
N ASP A 91 -27.99 9.63 -26.30
CA ASP A 91 -29.15 9.80 -25.43
C ASP A 91 -29.19 8.63 -24.41
N MET A 92 -28.72 8.88 -23.22
CA MET A 92 -28.62 7.86 -22.16
C MET A 92 -29.98 7.30 -21.70
N GLU A 93 -31.08 7.98 -22.01
CA GLU A 93 -32.43 7.49 -21.68
C GLU A 93 -32.91 6.43 -22.70
N LYS A 94 -32.54 6.63 -23.97
CA LYS A 94 -32.91 5.72 -25.07
C LYS A 94 -31.91 4.59 -25.27
N ASP A 95 -30.61 4.92 -25.15
CA ASP A 95 -29.52 3.94 -25.33
C ASP A 95 -28.66 3.85 -24.07
N LYS A 96 -28.97 2.86 -23.23
CA LYS A 96 -28.22 2.60 -22.00
C LYS A 96 -26.78 2.15 -22.23
N GLY A 97 -26.44 1.73 -23.44
CA GLY A 97 -25.10 1.28 -23.83
C GLY A 97 -24.13 2.41 -24.17
N CYS A 98 -24.65 3.62 -24.47
CA CYS A 98 -23.82 4.73 -24.93
C CYS A 98 -23.28 5.61 -23.80
N LYS A 99 -23.24 5.14 -22.54
CA LYS A 99 -22.71 5.86 -21.38
C LYS A 99 -21.35 5.32 -20.95
N ILE A 100 -20.51 6.21 -20.45
CA ILE A 100 -19.25 5.87 -19.81
C ILE A 100 -19.27 6.35 -18.36
N THR A 101 -18.52 5.65 -17.51
CA THR A 101 -18.35 6.05 -16.10
C THR A 101 -17.04 6.80 -15.93
N LYS A 102 -17.11 7.95 -15.30
CA LYS A 102 -15.95 8.80 -14.97
C LYS A 102 -15.88 9.07 -13.47
N PRO A 103 -14.69 9.30 -12.92
CA PRO A 103 -14.57 9.87 -11.59
C PRO A 103 -15.35 11.19 -11.51
N ASP A 104 -16.13 11.36 -10.44
CA ASP A 104 -16.88 12.58 -10.18
C ASP A 104 -16.23 13.40 -9.07
N ARG A 105 -15.96 12.76 -7.93
CA ARG A 105 -15.28 13.39 -6.82
C ARG A 105 -14.06 12.58 -6.44
N ILE A 106 -12.91 13.24 -6.39
CA ILE A 106 -11.67 12.71 -5.86
C ILE A 106 -11.50 13.29 -4.45
N GLY A 107 -11.12 12.45 -3.52
CA GLY A 107 -10.82 12.82 -2.14
C GLY A 107 -9.51 12.21 -1.69
N VAL A 108 -9.33 12.13 -0.39
CA VAL A 108 -8.15 11.57 0.25
C VAL A 108 -8.55 10.34 1.07
N GLU A 109 -7.76 9.29 0.98
CA GLU A 109 -7.78 8.16 1.90
C GLU A 109 -6.60 8.32 2.86
N LYS A 110 -6.89 8.35 4.16
CA LYS A 110 -5.89 8.34 5.24
C LYS A 110 -5.70 6.91 5.73
N ILE A 111 -4.46 6.52 5.91
CA ILE A 111 -4.07 5.17 6.33
C ILE A 111 -3.25 5.30 7.61
N TYR A 112 -3.69 4.66 8.68
CA TYR A 112 -3.02 4.68 9.97
C TYR A 112 -2.54 3.28 10.33
N LEU A 113 -1.29 3.17 10.73
CA LEU A 113 -0.76 1.99 11.41
C LEU A 113 -0.79 2.26 12.91
N LEU A 114 -1.54 1.46 13.64
CA LEU A 114 -1.74 1.59 15.08
C LEU A 114 -1.06 0.47 15.86
N GLU A 115 -0.67 0.76 17.11
CA GLU A 115 -0.13 -0.21 18.07
C GLU A 115 -0.81 -0.01 19.43
N LYS A 116 -1.08 -1.12 20.14
CA LYS A 116 -1.64 -1.13 21.50
C LYS A 116 -0.94 -2.16 22.35
#